data_37301b6d95fb15b6d6d54aa9b9a0ae5d
#
_entry.id   37301b6d95fb15b6d6d54aa9b9a0ae5d
#
_cell.length_a   1.000
_cell.length_b   1.000
_cell.length_c   1.000
_cell.angle_alpha   90.00
_cell.angle_beta   90.00
_cell.angle_gamma   90.00
#
_symmetry.space_group_name_H-M   'P 1'
#
loop_
_entity.id
_entity.type
_entity.pdbx_description
1 polymer ?
#
loop_
_entity_poly.entity_id
_entity_poly.type
_entity_poly.pdbx_seq_one_letter_code
_entity_poly.pdbx_strand_id
1 'polypeptide(L)'
;MRTLFFALSSSLLLLSCQNAGGKVSTSNLQDSIQKDSSFNLVKDMATNVIKSGFNAGDGYSEVWIRDYNTFITLATKVHPHEQIKDQLALFFKLQGPDGNIADGFVKKSSLKNGVSDYYTITSPLAPDYAAHKNTVETDQESSLIQAVHKYIAATKDKAFLDEKIGNAAVKDRMEHALQFLLDKRYNATYGLLWGATTVDWGDVQPEHDWGVHLDENSHIALDIYDNAMFLIALDNYMDLFPEKKEKWGK
;
A
#
# COMPACT_ATOMS: atom_id res chain seq x y z
N MET A 1 60.96 41.25 11.59
CA MET A 1 60.57 42.13 10.47
C MET A 1 59.54 41.44 9.60
N ARG A 2 58.33 42.05 9.52
CA ARG A 2 57.22 41.80 8.56
C ARG A 2 56.46 40.50 8.64
N THR A 3 55.50 40.52 9.56
CA THR A 3 54.19 39.90 9.47
C THR A 3 53.24 41.01 9.04
N LEU A 4 52.41 40.79 8.02
CA LEU A 4 51.07 41.36 7.88
C LEU A 4 50.47 40.94 6.54
N PHE A 5 49.13 40.76 6.55
CA PHE A 5 48.18 40.57 5.45
C PHE A 5 47.93 39.14 4.95
N PHE A 6 46.87 38.54 5.50
CA PHE A 6 45.79 37.95 4.73
C PHE A 6 44.58 37.69 5.67
N ALA A 7 43.83 38.73 5.92
CA ALA A 7 42.52 38.63 6.53
C ALA A 7 41.63 39.70 5.91
N LEU A 8 41.07 39.43 4.73
CA LEU A 8 39.93 40.18 4.14
C LEU A 8 39.53 39.52 2.80
N SER A 9 38.77 38.44 2.77
CA SER A 9 37.96 38.09 1.60
C SER A 9 36.96 36.96 1.84
N SER A 10 36.47 36.77 3.09
CA SER A 10 35.45 35.71 3.37
C SER A 10 34.09 36.26 3.74
N SER A 11 33.79 37.54 3.53
CA SER A 11 32.56 38.17 4.00
C SER A 11 31.58 38.59 2.90
N LEU A 12 31.78 38.23 1.65
CA LEU A 12 30.92 38.69 0.53
C LEU A 12 30.14 37.59 -0.20
N LEU A 13 30.10 36.36 0.28
CA LEU A 13 29.36 35.25 -0.39
C LEU A 13 28.12 34.77 0.34
N LEU A 14 27.64 35.42 1.40
CA LEU A 14 26.45 35.03 2.15
C LEU A 14 25.21 35.90 1.93
N LEU A 15 25.22 36.81 0.97
CA LEU A 15 24.11 37.74 0.73
C LEU A 15 23.29 37.49 -0.55
N SER A 16 23.50 36.40 -1.28
CA SER A 16 22.77 36.16 -2.54
C SER A 16 21.69 35.10 -2.50
N CYS A 17 21.38 34.48 -1.33
CA CYS A 17 20.35 33.46 -1.22
C CYS A 17 19.08 33.87 -0.44
N GLN A 18 18.85 35.15 -0.18
CA GLN A 18 17.70 35.58 0.63
C GLN A 18 16.50 36.17 -0.14
N ASN A 19 16.49 36.21 -1.44
CA ASN A 19 15.37 36.82 -2.18
C ASN A 19 14.83 36.03 -3.39
N ALA A 20 14.70 34.72 -3.26
CA ALA A 20 13.93 33.93 -4.24
C ALA A 20 12.82 33.05 -3.61
N GLY A 21 12.46 33.31 -2.37
CA GLY A 21 11.35 32.66 -1.68
C GLY A 21 10.10 33.53 -1.67
N GLY A 22 9.54 33.84 -2.82
CA GLY A 22 8.16 34.29 -2.86
C GLY A 22 7.31 33.18 -2.21
N LYS A 23 6.75 33.43 -1.00
CA LYS A 23 5.73 32.56 -0.41
C LYS A 23 4.59 32.48 -1.42
N VAL A 24 4.58 31.47 -2.25
CA VAL A 24 3.37 31.12 -2.99
C VAL A 24 2.32 30.84 -1.94
N SER A 25 1.32 31.71 -1.84
CA SER A 25 0.20 31.51 -0.94
C SER A 25 -0.42 30.16 -1.31
N THR A 26 -0.46 29.22 -0.35
CA THR A 26 -1.07 27.89 -0.58
C THR A 26 -2.51 28.00 -1.06
N SER A 27 -3.24 29.08 -0.70
CA SER A 27 -4.56 29.39 -1.22
C SER A 27 -4.56 29.67 -2.74
N ASN A 28 -3.59 30.39 -3.27
CA ASN A 28 -3.50 30.68 -4.72
C ASN A 28 -3.20 29.42 -5.55
N LEU A 29 -2.39 28.49 -5.01
CA LEU A 29 -2.11 27.22 -5.69
C LEU A 29 -3.35 26.30 -5.69
N GLN A 30 -4.02 26.20 -4.56
CA GLN A 30 -5.25 25.42 -4.45
C GLN A 30 -6.35 25.94 -5.39
N ASP A 31 -6.55 27.26 -5.45
CA ASP A 31 -7.51 27.90 -6.38
C ASP A 31 -7.13 27.67 -7.84
N SER A 32 -5.84 27.71 -8.18
CA SER A 32 -5.36 27.43 -9.53
C SER A 32 -5.61 25.98 -9.94
N ILE A 33 -5.31 25.01 -9.04
CA ILE A 33 -5.58 23.60 -9.30
C ILE A 33 -7.07 23.33 -9.48
N GLN A 34 -7.92 23.92 -8.64
CA GLN A 34 -9.37 23.74 -8.73
C GLN A 34 -9.98 24.31 -10.02
N LYS A 35 -9.37 25.35 -10.58
CA LYS A 35 -9.81 26.00 -11.83
C LYS A 35 -9.20 25.39 -13.10
N ASP A 36 -8.20 24.52 -12.94
CA ASP A 36 -7.54 23.88 -14.09
C ASP A 36 -8.48 22.80 -14.69
N SER A 37 -8.84 23.02 -15.95
CA SER A 37 -9.68 22.07 -16.70
C SER A 37 -9.02 20.71 -16.90
N SER A 38 -7.69 20.64 -16.93
CA SER A 38 -6.93 19.40 -17.03
C SER A 38 -7.14 18.52 -15.80
N PHE A 39 -7.29 19.12 -14.60
CA PHE A 39 -7.61 18.38 -13.39
C PHE A 39 -8.96 17.66 -13.47
N ASN A 40 -9.99 18.33 -13.99
CA ASN A 40 -11.30 17.72 -14.21
C ASN A 40 -11.23 16.60 -15.25
N LEU A 41 -10.49 16.81 -16.34
CA LEU A 41 -10.27 15.77 -17.35
C LEU A 41 -9.63 14.51 -16.77
N VAL A 42 -8.53 14.65 -16.00
CA VAL A 42 -7.85 13.51 -15.35
C VAL A 42 -8.78 12.80 -14.36
N LYS A 43 -9.56 13.55 -13.59
CA LYS A 43 -10.54 12.98 -12.66
C LYS A 43 -11.62 12.18 -13.39
N ASP A 44 -12.12 12.69 -14.51
CA ASP A 44 -13.13 12.01 -15.31
C ASP A 44 -12.56 10.74 -15.96
N MET A 45 -11.34 10.79 -16.47
CA MET A 45 -10.62 9.63 -17.00
C MET A 45 -10.43 8.56 -15.91
N ALA A 46 -9.91 8.93 -14.73
CA ALA A 46 -9.74 8.02 -13.60
C ALA A 46 -11.09 7.42 -13.17
N THR A 47 -12.15 8.21 -13.09
CA THR A 47 -13.51 7.75 -12.77
C THR A 47 -13.99 6.71 -13.78
N ASN A 48 -13.75 6.95 -15.08
CA ASN A 48 -14.16 6.02 -16.15
C ASN A 48 -13.37 4.70 -16.09
N VAL A 49 -12.09 4.74 -15.77
CA VAL A 49 -11.28 3.52 -15.55
C VAL A 49 -11.85 2.71 -14.39
N ILE A 50 -12.12 3.35 -13.24
CA ILE A 50 -12.63 2.62 -12.05
C ILE A 50 -14.03 2.08 -12.27
N LYS A 51 -14.86 2.67 -13.12
CA LYS A 51 -16.18 2.11 -13.49
C LYS A 51 -16.09 0.74 -14.14
N SER A 52 -14.99 0.39 -14.79
CA SER A 52 -14.82 -0.90 -15.48
C SER A 52 -14.56 -2.07 -14.50
N GLY A 53 -14.09 -1.81 -13.27
CA GLY A 53 -13.81 -2.83 -12.27
C GLY A 53 -12.82 -2.39 -11.20
N PHE A 54 -12.27 -3.39 -10.50
CA PHE A 54 -11.33 -3.20 -9.39
C PHE A 54 -9.90 -3.68 -9.72
N ASN A 55 -9.66 -4.11 -10.95
CA ASN A 55 -8.36 -4.50 -11.46
C ASN A 55 -7.57 -3.29 -11.99
N ALA A 56 -6.28 -3.47 -12.20
CA ALA A 56 -5.34 -2.43 -12.65
C ALA A 56 -5.42 -2.15 -14.16
N GLY A 57 -6.64 -2.10 -14.73
CA GLY A 57 -6.91 -1.80 -16.12
C GLY A 57 -7.29 -3.00 -16.98
N ASP A 58 -7.59 -2.76 -18.26
CA ASP A 58 -8.23 -3.72 -19.16
C ASP A 58 -7.38 -4.97 -19.49
N GLY A 59 -6.07 -4.91 -19.27
CA GLY A 59 -5.15 -6.03 -19.52
C GLY A 59 -5.15 -7.11 -18.44
N TYR A 60 -5.74 -6.84 -17.28
CA TYR A 60 -5.66 -7.70 -16.10
C TYR A 60 -7.04 -8.12 -15.62
N SER A 61 -7.16 -9.38 -15.22
CA SER A 61 -8.37 -9.91 -14.56
C SER A 61 -8.24 -9.99 -13.04
N GLU A 62 -7.11 -9.60 -12.53
CA GLU A 62 -6.70 -9.71 -11.13
C GLU A 62 -6.92 -8.42 -10.35
N VAL A 63 -7.34 -8.55 -9.10
CA VAL A 63 -7.46 -7.45 -8.16
C VAL A 63 -6.25 -7.51 -7.22
N TRP A 64 -5.31 -6.58 -7.39
CA TRP A 64 -4.13 -6.45 -6.54
C TRP A 64 -4.40 -5.51 -5.37
N ILE A 65 -3.91 -5.88 -4.18
CA ILE A 65 -4.20 -5.11 -2.96
C ILE A 65 -3.54 -3.72 -2.98
N ARG A 66 -2.35 -3.59 -3.54
CA ARG A 66 -1.64 -2.32 -3.65
C ARG A 66 -2.40 -1.34 -4.53
N ASP A 67 -2.80 -1.79 -5.73
CA ASP A 67 -3.62 -1.00 -6.65
C ASP A 67 -4.95 -0.63 -6.02
N TYR A 68 -5.63 -1.61 -5.43
CA TYR A 68 -6.91 -1.40 -4.77
C TYR A 68 -6.82 -0.36 -3.64
N ASN A 69 -5.75 -0.40 -2.83
CA ASN A 69 -5.47 0.59 -1.81
C ASN A 69 -5.31 2.01 -2.40
N THR A 70 -4.69 2.17 -3.58
CA THR A 70 -4.48 3.50 -4.18
C THR A 70 -5.78 4.16 -4.60
N PHE A 71 -6.70 3.43 -5.21
CA PHE A 71 -7.91 4.03 -5.78
C PHE A 71 -9.19 3.83 -4.97
N ILE A 72 -9.18 3.11 -3.84
CA ILE A 72 -10.39 2.76 -3.07
C ILE A 72 -11.24 3.97 -2.69
N THR A 73 -10.63 5.11 -2.36
CA THR A 73 -11.35 6.34 -2.03
C THR A 73 -12.16 6.89 -3.22
N LEU A 74 -11.67 6.74 -4.44
CA LEU A 74 -12.41 7.09 -5.65
C LEU A 74 -13.46 6.03 -5.95
N ALA A 75 -13.12 4.74 -5.76
CA ALA A 75 -14.04 3.62 -5.94
C ALA A 75 -15.31 3.77 -5.07
N THR A 76 -15.21 4.26 -3.83
CA THR A 76 -16.40 4.51 -2.98
C THR A 76 -17.35 5.59 -3.52
N LYS A 77 -16.93 6.39 -4.50
CA LYS A 77 -17.78 7.38 -5.18
C LYS A 77 -18.40 6.84 -6.46
N VAL A 78 -17.95 5.70 -6.93
CA VAL A 78 -18.31 5.13 -8.25
C VAL A 78 -19.13 3.85 -8.10
N HIS A 79 -18.78 3.02 -7.12
CA HIS A 79 -19.42 1.71 -6.88
C HIS A 79 -20.25 1.72 -5.59
N PRO A 80 -21.26 0.83 -5.48
CA PRO A 80 -21.91 0.55 -4.20
C PRO A 80 -20.89 0.16 -3.13
N HIS A 81 -21.05 0.68 -1.92
CA HIS A 81 -20.11 0.42 -0.82
C HIS A 81 -19.99 -1.07 -0.48
N GLU A 82 -21.08 -1.83 -0.64
CA GLU A 82 -21.09 -3.27 -0.43
C GLU A 82 -20.13 -4.00 -1.38
N GLN A 83 -20.06 -3.61 -2.65
CA GLN A 83 -19.12 -4.21 -3.59
C GLN A 83 -17.67 -3.97 -3.19
N ILE A 84 -17.38 -2.79 -2.64
CA ILE A 84 -16.04 -2.45 -2.16
C ILE A 84 -15.69 -3.27 -0.92
N LYS A 85 -16.63 -3.39 0.01
CA LYS A 85 -16.51 -4.23 1.20
C LYS A 85 -16.27 -5.70 0.83
N ASP A 86 -17.00 -6.22 -0.15
CA ASP A 86 -16.85 -7.59 -0.62
C ASP A 86 -15.43 -7.86 -1.16
N GLN A 87 -14.82 -6.92 -1.89
CA GLN A 87 -13.43 -7.08 -2.34
C GLN A 87 -12.45 -7.11 -1.16
N LEU A 88 -12.61 -6.22 -0.18
CA LEU A 88 -11.79 -6.24 1.04
C LEU A 88 -11.96 -7.55 1.81
N ALA A 89 -13.19 -8.01 1.93
CA ALA A 89 -13.50 -9.29 2.58
C ALA A 89 -12.86 -10.49 1.87
N LEU A 90 -12.70 -10.46 0.54
CA LEU A 90 -12.02 -11.51 -0.22
C LEU A 90 -10.55 -11.65 0.18
N PHE A 91 -9.82 -10.55 0.37
CA PHE A 91 -8.45 -10.62 0.88
C PHE A 91 -8.37 -11.31 2.25
N PHE A 92 -9.31 -11.00 3.16
CA PHE A 92 -9.37 -11.67 4.45
C PHE A 92 -9.83 -13.13 4.36
N LYS A 93 -10.69 -13.50 3.41
CA LYS A 93 -11.08 -14.89 3.16
C LYS A 93 -9.92 -15.74 2.62
N LEU A 94 -8.97 -15.09 1.94
CA LEU A 94 -7.78 -15.69 1.35
C LEU A 94 -6.52 -15.52 2.22
N GLN A 95 -6.63 -14.87 3.38
CA GLN A 95 -5.53 -14.68 4.33
C GLN A 95 -4.95 -16.02 4.77
N GLY A 96 -3.62 -16.12 4.77
CA GLY A 96 -2.89 -17.29 5.26
C GLY A 96 -3.04 -17.52 6.77
N PRO A 97 -2.79 -18.75 7.23
CA PRO A 97 -2.89 -19.11 8.64
C PRO A 97 -1.87 -18.41 9.53
N ASP A 98 -0.80 -17.88 8.97
CA ASP A 98 0.23 -17.09 9.64
C ASP A 98 -0.05 -15.58 9.62
N GLY A 99 -1.13 -15.16 8.98
CA GLY A 99 -1.52 -13.75 8.87
C GLY A 99 -1.16 -13.08 7.55
N ASN A 100 -0.39 -13.75 6.67
CA ASN A 100 0.00 -13.16 5.40
C ASN A 100 -1.22 -12.84 4.52
N ILE A 101 -1.10 -11.77 3.74
CA ILE A 101 -2.12 -11.32 2.78
C ILE A 101 -1.65 -11.62 1.36
N ALA A 102 -2.54 -12.15 0.54
CA ALA A 102 -2.28 -12.34 -0.88
C ALA A 102 -2.00 -11.00 -1.57
N ASP A 103 -1.11 -11.01 -2.55
CA ASP A 103 -0.85 -9.85 -3.39
C ASP A 103 -2.08 -9.51 -4.25
N GLY A 104 -2.65 -10.51 -4.89
CA GLY A 104 -3.85 -10.37 -5.70
C GLY A 104 -4.68 -11.64 -5.76
N PHE A 105 -5.91 -11.48 -6.19
CA PHE A 105 -6.82 -12.60 -6.41
C PHE A 105 -7.58 -12.48 -7.74
N VAL A 106 -8.06 -13.61 -8.22
CA VAL A 106 -8.79 -13.73 -9.48
C VAL A 106 -9.96 -14.72 -9.32
N LYS A 107 -11.01 -14.56 -10.09
CA LYS A 107 -12.03 -15.60 -10.23
C LYS A 107 -11.46 -16.80 -10.98
N LYS A 108 -11.60 -18.01 -10.45
CA LYS A 108 -11.15 -19.24 -11.13
C LYS A 108 -11.73 -19.38 -12.52
N SER A 109 -12.96 -18.91 -12.74
CA SER A 109 -13.63 -18.94 -14.04
C SER A 109 -12.99 -18.05 -15.10
N SER A 110 -12.18 -17.08 -14.72
CA SER A 110 -11.43 -16.22 -15.67
C SER A 110 -10.07 -16.82 -16.07
N LEU A 111 -9.63 -17.88 -15.41
CA LEU A 111 -8.39 -18.58 -15.73
C LEU A 111 -8.61 -19.55 -16.88
N LYS A 112 -7.96 -19.31 -18.01
CA LYS A 112 -8.12 -20.11 -19.25
C LYS A 112 -7.75 -21.58 -19.09
N ASN A 113 -6.78 -21.89 -18.20
CA ASN A 113 -6.23 -23.24 -18.01
C ASN A 113 -6.44 -23.78 -16.58
N GLY A 114 -7.40 -23.22 -15.82
CA GLY A 114 -7.57 -23.53 -14.41
C GLY A 114 -6.55 -22.86 -13.50
N VAL A 115 -6.46 -23.30 -12.23
CA VAL A 115 -5.49 -22.79 -11.27
C VAL A 115 -4.09 -23.18 -11.75
N SER A 116 -3.27 -22.18 -12.09
CA SER A 116 -1.86 -22.37 -12.47
C SER A 116 -0.97 -22.45 -11.24
N ASP A 117 0.30 -22.83 -11.42
CA ASP A 117 1.30 -22.82 -10.36
C ASP A 117 1.54 -21.40 -9.75
N TYR A 118 1.06 -20.37 -10.43
CA TYR A 118 1.09 -19.00 -9.95
C TYR A 118 0.00 -18.71 -8.89
N TYR A 119 -1.25 -19.19 -9.11
CA TYR A 119 -2.37 -18.96 -8.19
C TYR A 119 -2.49 -20.11 -7.18
N THR A 120 -1.58 -20.17 -6.23
CA THR A 120 -1.46 -21.29 -5.29
C THR A 120 -2.34 -21.16 -4.04
N ILE A 121 -2.81 -19.94 -3.75
CA ILE A 121 -3.63 -19.67 -2.56
C ILE A 121 -5.10 -19.90 -2.88
N THR A 122 -5.73 -20.81 -2.13
CA THR A 122 -7.16 -21.09 -2.20
C THR A 122 -7.74 -21.17 -0.78
N SER A 123 -9.05 -20.91 -0.64
CA SER A 123 -9.71 -20.95 0.66
C SER A 123 -11.14 -21.49 0.52
N PRO A 124 -11.61 -22.33 1.44
CA PRO A 124 -13.01 -22.73 1.49
C PRO A 124 -13.97 -21.56 1.78
N LEU A 125 -13.47 -20.45 2.32
CA LEU A 125 -14.25 -19.23 2.53
C LEU A 125 -14.45 -18.42 1.25
N ALA A 126 -13.67 -18.73 0.19
CA ALA A 126 -13.76 -18.10 -1.13
C ALA A 126 -13.55 -19.17 -2.24
N PRO A 127 -14.44 -20.17 -2.39
CA PRO A 127 -14.19 -21.34 -3.25
C PRO A 127 -14.06 -20.99 -4.73
N ASP A 128 -14.65 -19.89 -5.18
CA ASP A 128 -14.63 -19.43 -6.58
C ASP A 128 -13.42 -18.60 -6.94
N TYR A 129 -12.51 -18.34 -5.97
CA TYR A 129 -11.37 -17.49 -6.15
C TYR A 129 -10.06 -18.26 -5.92
N ALA A 130 -9.01 -17.78 -6.57
CA ALA A 130 -7.64 -18.17 -6.32
C ALA A 130 -6.77 -16.92 -6.24
N ALA A 131 -5.68 -17.00 -5.51
CA ALA A 131 -4.79 -15.87 -5.26
C ALA A 131 -3.32 -16.31 -5.32
N HIS A 132 -2.44 -15.33 -5.40
CA HIS A 132 -1.00 -15.54 -5.26
C HIS A 132 -0.42 -14.61 -4.19
N LYS A 133 0.79 -14.94 -3.74
CA LYS A 133 1.62 -14.09 -2.89
C LYS A 133 2.85 -13.68 -3.69
N ASN A 134 3.05 -12.38 -3.81
CA ASN A 134 4.34 -11.84 -4.18
C ASN A 134 5.21 -11.82 -2.93
N THR A 135 6.28 -12.61 -2.90
CA THR A 135 7.14 -12.73 -1.72
C THR A 135 8.32 -11.76 -1.72
N VAL A 136 8.60 -11.10 -2.83
CA VAL A 136 9.67 -10.08 -2.92
C VAL A 136 9.27 -8.77 -2.24
N GLU A 137 7.98 -8.45 -2.27
CA GLU A 137 7.40 -7.24 -1.66
C GLU A 137 6.92 -7.52 -0.24
N THR A 138 6.87 -6.47 0.57
CA THR A 138 6.50 -6.54 2.00
C THR A 138 5.41 -5.54 2.35
N ASP A 139 4.58 -5.14 1.38
CA ASP A 139 3.57 -4.10 1.54
C ASP A 139 2.12 -4.57 1.49
N GLN A 140 1.84 -5.85 1.18
CA GLN A 140 0.46 -6.32 0.98
C GLN A 140 -0.37 -6.21 2.26
N GLU A 141 0.18 -6.61 3.41
CA GLU A 141 -0.44 -6.49 4.71
C GLU A 141 -0.75 -5.03 5.06
N SER A 142 0.25 -4.16 4.85
CA SER A 142 0.14 -2.72 5.06
C SER A 142 -0.90 -2.08 4.14
N SER A 143 -0.91 -2.48 2.88
CA SER A 143 -1.87 -2.01 1.88
C SER A 143 -3.31 -2.36 2.23
N LEU A 144 -3.56 -3.59 2.70
CA LEU A 144 -4.91 -4.00 3.11
C LEU A 144 -5.42 -3.20 4.31
N ILE A 145 -4.58 -2.96 5.32
CA ILE A 145 -4.94 -2.17 6.51
C ILE A 145 -5.29 -0.74 6.10
N GLN A 146 -4.46 -0.12 5.25
CA GLN A 146 -4.73 1.21 4.73
C GLN A 146 -6.01 1.26 3.90
N ALA A 147 -6.28 0.25 3.07
CA ALA A 147 -7.49 0.16 2.27
C ALA A 147 -8.75 0.07 3.14
N VAL A 148 -8.73 -0.75 4.21
CA VAL A 148 -9.83 -0.83 5.19
C VAL A 148 -10.05 0.52 5.88
N HIS A 149 -8.99 1.19 6.33
CA HIS A 149 -9.09 2.51 6.95
C HIS A 149 -9.73 3.53 6.00
N LYS A 150 -9.26 3.60 4.74
CA LYS A 150 -9.81 4.49 3.71
C LYS A 150 -11.29 4.19 3.41
N TYR A 151 -11.65 2.90 3.35
CA TYR A 151 -13.05 2.48 3.19
C TYR A 151 -13.92 3.00 4.34
N ILE A 152 -13.51 2.76 5.59
CA ILE A 152 -14.26 3.22 6.77
C ILE A 152 -14.30 4.75 6.85
N ALA A 153 -13.20 5.43 6.52
CA ALA A 153 -13.17 6.89 6.49
C ALA A 153 -14.17 7.47 5.48
N ALA A 154 -14.32 6.83 4.31
CA ALA A 154 -15.23 7.27 3.27
C ALA A 154 -16.70 6.91 3.54
N THR A 155 -16.96 5.69 4.04
CA THR A 155 -18.33 5.14 4.16
C THR A 155 -18.92 5.26 5.55
N LYS A 156 -18.09 5.42 6.58
CA LYS A 156 -18.44 5.37 8.01
C LYS A 156 -18.91 3.98 8.49
N ASP A 157 -18.73 2.93 7.69
CA ASP A 157 -19.12 1.55 8.01
C ASP A 157 -18.12 0.90 8.99
N LYS A 158 -18.16 1.34 10.26
CA LYS A 158 -17.34 0.74 11.33
C LYS A 158 -17.77 -0.69 11.68
N ALA A 159 -19.01 -1.09 11.34
CA ALA A 159 -19.51 -2.43 11.62
C ALA A 159 -18.71 -3.51 10.89
N PHE A 160 -18.12 -3.18 9.74
CA PHE A 160 -17.23 -4.08 9.00
C PHE A 160 -16.08 -4.64 9.86
N LEU A 161 -15.56 -3.87 10.80
CA LEU A 161 -14.47 -4.30 11.68
C LEU A 161 -14.84 -5.48 12.59
N ASP A 162 -16.12 -5.59 12.94
CA ASP A 162 -16.66 -6.66 13.80
C ASP A 162 -17.25 -7.83 12.99
N GLU A 163 -17.36 -7.70 11.67
CA GLU A 163 -17.84 -8.78 10.81
C GLU A 163 -16.91 -9.99 10.89
N LYS A 164 -17.49 -11.18 11.08
CA LYS A 164 -16.73 -12.43 11.13
C LYS A 164 -16.51 -13.00 9.74
N ILE A 165 -15.24 -13.25 9.45
CA ILE A 165 -14.81 -14.00 8.26
C ILE A 165 -14.22 -15.32 8.74
N GLY A 166 -14.97 -16.41 8.56
CA GLY A 166 -14.65 -17.67 9.22
C GLY A 166 -14.80 -17.56 10.73
N ASN A 167 -13.73 -17.82 11.46
CA ASN A 167 -13.69 -17.85 12.93
C ASN A 167 -13.19 -16.55 13.59
N ALA A 168 -12.73 -15.57 12.82
CA ALA A 168 -12.14 -14.33 13.32
C ALA A 168 -12.84 -13.08 12.75
N ALA A 169 -12.91 -12.02 13.54
CA ALA A 169 -13.40 -10.73 13.08
C ALA A 169 -12.35 -10.04 12.17
N VAL A 170 -12.81 -9.12 11.32
CA VAL A 170 -11.92 -8.34 10.44
C VAL A 170 -10.81 -7.65 11.25
N LYS A 171 -11.16 -7.01 12.38
CA LYS A 171 -10.17 -6.37 13.27
C LYS A 171 -9.07 -7.32 13.75
N ASP A 172 -9.42 -8.57 14.09
CA ASP A 172 -8.46 -9.57 14.56
C ASP A 172 -7.56 -10.04 13.41
N ARG A 173 -8.13 -10.13 12.20
CA ARG A 173 -7.38 -10.46 10.98
C ARG A 173 -6.42 -9.35 10.56
N MET A 174 -6.79 -8.08 10.75
CA MET A 174 -5.90 -6.93 10.56
C MET A 174 -4.72 -6.98 11.53
N GLU A 175 -4.98 -7.26 12.82
CA GLU A 175 -3.90 -7.39 13.80
C GLU A 175 -2.96 -8.56 13.47
N HIS A 176 -3.52 -9.66 12.98
CA HIS A 176 -2.73 -10.82 12.55
C HIS A 176 -1.84 -10.51 11.34
N ALA A 177 -2.32 -9.69 10.41
CA ALA A 177 -1.51 -9.23 9.28
C ALA A 177 -0.32 -8.35 9.73
N LEU A 178 -0.54 -7.41 10.67
CA LEU A 178 0.57 -6.65 11.27
C LEU A 178 1.57 -7.56 12.00
N GLN A 179 1.07 -8.55 12.73
CA GLN A 179 1.93 -9.49 13.44
C GLN A 179 2.79 -10.32 12.47
N PHE A 180 2.22 -10.72 11.32
CA PHE A 180 2.98 -11.41 10.26
C PHE A 180 4.20 -10.60 9.82
N LEU A 181 4.05 -9.29 9.60
CA LEU A 181 5.18 -8.43 9.22
C LEU A 181 6.28 -8.44 10.27
N LEU A 182 5.92 -8.34 11.56
CA LEU A 182 6.90 -8.39 12.65
C LEU A 182 7.55 -9.76 12.80
N ASP A 183 6.79 -10.83 12.61
CA ASP A 183 7.29 -12.20 12.79
C ASP A 183 8.14 -12.69 11.61
N LYS A 184 7.88 -12.18 10.39
CA LYS A 184 8.46 -12.70 9.15
C LYS A 184 9.34 -11.73 8.39
N ARG A 185 9.17 -10.43 8.59
CA ARG A 185 9.79 -9.38 7.79
C ARG A 185 10.57 -8.35 8.62
N TYR A 186 10.60 -8.50 9.93
CA TYR A 186 11.28 -7.54 10.81
C TYR A 186 12.74 -7.92 11.02
N ASN A 187 13.63 -6.94 10.80
CA ASN A 187 15.05 -7.04 11.13
C ASN A 187 15.31 -6.33 12.47
N ALA A 188 15.49 -7.12 13.53
CA ALA A 188 15.67 -6.59 14.88
C ALA A 188 16.96 -5.76 15.08
N THR A 189 17.98 -5.95 14.23
CA THR A 189 19.24 -5.20 14.32
C THR A 189 19.03 -3.74 13.92
N TYR A 190 18.20 -3.50 12.92
CA TYR A 190 17.95 -2.16 12.37
C TYR A 190 16.58 -1.59 12.77
N GLY A 191 15.69 -2.41 13.34
CA GLY A 191 14.35 -1.98 13.70
C GLY A 191 13.46 -1.69 12.49
N LEU A 192 13.68 -2.35 11.35
CA LEU A 192 13.04 -2.08 10.07
C LEU A 192 12.52 -3.38 9.43
N LEU A 193 11.51 -3.27 8.60
CA LEU A 193 11.08 -4.35 7.71
C LEU A 193 12.05 -4.50 6.56
N TRP A 194 12.17 -5.73 6.06
CA TRP A 194 12.97 -6.08 4.90
C TRP A 194 12.11 -6.65 3.77
N GLY A 195 12.54 -6.42 2.53
CA GLY A 195 12.03 -7.02 1.31
C GLY A 195 13.16 -7.35 0.34
N ALA A 196 12.90 -7.61 -0.92
CA ALA A 196 13.94 -7.74 -1.92
C ALA A 196 14.36 -6.36 -2.47
N THR A 197 15.48 -6.30 -3.19
CA THR A 197 16.04 -5.04 -3.74
C THR A 197 15.17 -4.39 -4.81
N THR A 198 14.23 -5.09 -5.38
CA THR A 198 13.27 -4.58 -6.37
C THR A 198 11.88 -4.35 -5.78
N VAL A 199 11.84 -4.09 -4.48
CA VAL A 199 10.60 -3.74 -3.78
C VAL A 199 9.96 -2.48 -4.34
N ASP A 200 8.77 -2.19 -3.91
CA ASP A 200 7.84 -1.19 -4.40
C ASP A 200 7.07 -1.67 -5.66
N TRP A 201 6.80 -0.79 -6.59
CA TRP A 201 6.11 -1.12 -7.83
C TRP A 201 6.98 -1.88 -8.85
N GLY A 202 8.27 -2.07 -8.53
CA GLY A 202 9.22 -2.81 -9.33
C GLY A 202 9.32 -4.28 -8.87
N ASP A 203 8.34 -5.09 -9.14
CA ASP A 203 8.21 -6.48 -8.72
C ASP A 203 9.05 -7.47 -9.55
N VAL A 204 10.10 -6.98 -10.20
CA VAL A 204 11.01 -7.77 -11.02
C VAL A 204 12.40 -7.79 -10.40
N GLN A 205 12.94 -8.96 -10.18
CA GLN A 205 14.33 -9.16 -9.77
C GLN A 205 15.19 -9.47 -10.99
N PRO A 206 16.33 -8.77 -11.19
CA PRO A 206 17.21 -9.03 -12.33
C PRO A 206 17.85 -10.42 -12.30
N GLU A 207 17.90 -11.06 -11.13
CA GLU A 207 18.47 -12.39 -10.91
C GLU A 207 17.55 -13.54 -11.34
N HIS A 208 16.27 -13.25 -11.61
CA HIS A 208 15.25 -14.25 -11.88
C HIS A 208 14.48 -13.92 -13.15
N ASP A 209 14.18 -14.95 -13.95
CA ASP A 209 13.23 -14.85 -15.06
C ASP A 209 11.82 -14.53 -14.54
N TRP A 210 11.56 -14.79 -13.24
CA TRP A 210 10.30 -14.59 -12.55
C TRP A 210 10.48 -13.81 -11.24
N GLY A 211 10.23 -12.53 -11.24
CA GLY A 211 10.58 -11.59 -10.19
C GLY A 211 9.76 -11.62 -8.91
N VAL A 212 8.75 -12.52 -8.75
CA VAL A 212 7.77 -12.45 -7.65
C VAL A 212 8.01 -13.40 -6.49
N HIS A 213 9.08 -14.19 -6.50
CA HIS A 213 9.43 -15.14 -5.44
C HIS A 213 10.81 -14.90 -4.88
N LEU A 214 10.93 -14.95 -3.54
CA LEU A 214 12.22 -14.99 -2.87
C LEU A 214 12.83 -16.38 -2.96
N ASP A 215 14.12 -16.44 -3.24
CA ASP A 215 14.98 -17.63 -3.15
C ASP A 215 16.37 -17.27 -2.60
N GLU A 216 17.30 -18.23 -2.64
CA GLU A 216 18.66 -18.06 -2.14
C GLU A 216 19.51 -17.01 -2.89
N ASN A 217 19.09 -16.62 -4.10
CA ASN A 217 19.79 -15.63 -4.93
C ASN A 217 19.18 -14.23 -4.78
N SER A 218 18.04 -14.12 -4.11
CA SER A 218 17.37 -12.82 -3.93
C SER A 218 18.19 -11.86 -3.08
N HIS A 219 18.40 -10.64 -3.54
CA HIS A 219 19.05 -9.59 -2.77
C HIS A 219 18.07 -8.95 -1.81
N ILE A 220 18.33 -9.12 -0.52
CA ILE A 220 17.49 -8.56 0.55
C ILE A 220 17.92 -7.14 0.88
N ALA A 221 16.95 -6.26 1.07
CA ALA A 221 17.14 -4.85 1.41
C ALA A 221 16.20 -4.39 2.54
N LEU A 222 16.60 -3.32 3.20
CA LEU A 222 15.75 -2.51 4.09
C LEU A 222 15.36 -1.26 3.30
N ASP A 223 14.22 -1.27 2.65
CA ASP A 223 13.82 -0.19 1.78
C ASP A 223 12.89 0.83 2.46
N ILE A 224 12.82 2.01 1.87
CA ILE A 224 12.04 3.13 2.41
C ILE A 224 10.54 2.89 2.18
N TYR A 225 10.17 2.30 1.05
CA TYR A 225 8.77 2.14 0.67
C TYR A 225 8.02 1.21 1.62
N ASP A 226 8.50 -0.03 1.81
CA ASP A 226 7.88 -1.01 2.71
C ASP A 226 7.75 -0.47 4.14
N ASN A 227 8.79 0.21 4.62
CA ASN A 227 8.79 0.80 5.96
C ASN A 227 7.82 1.99 6.08
N ALA A 228 7.73 2.85 5.07
CA ALA A 228 6.77 3.94 5.04
C ALA A 228 5.32 3.41 4.99
N MET A 229 5.06 2.38 4.16
CA MET A 229 3.76 1.73 4.07
C MET A 229 3.35 1.09 5.40
N PHE A 230 4.30 0.47 6.10
CA PHE A 230 4.06 -0.11 7.43
C PHE A 230 3.73 0.95 8.49
N LEU A 231 4.48 2.04 8.54
CA LEU A 231 4.21 3.15 9.47
C LEU A 231 2.82 3.76 9.24
N ILE A 232 2.45 3.98 7.98
CA ILE A 232 1.10 4.47 7.64
C ILE A 232 0.03 3.45 8.07
N ALA A 233 0.27 2.16 7.86
CA ALA A 233 -0.66 1.11 8.29
C ALA A 233 -0.81 1.05 9.81
N LEU A 234 0.27 1.21 10.58
CA LEU A 234 0.25 1.30 12.03
C LEU A 234 -0.57 2.51 12.50
N ASP A 235 -0.34 3.68 11.93
CA ASP A 235 -1.10 4.89 12.25
C ASP A 235 -2.59 4.71 11.95
N ASN A 236 -2.91 4.13 10.79
CA ASN A 236 -4.29 3.84 10.40
C ASN A 236 -4.95 2.81 11.33
N TYR A 237 -4.21 1.77 11.73
CA TYR A 237 -4.69 0.77 12.66
C TYR A 237 -4.96 1.38 14.05
N MET A 238 -4.04 2.19 14.57
CA MET A 238 -4.19 2.87 15.86
C MET A 238 -5.27 3.97 15.84
N ASP A 239 -5.58 4.55 14.68
CA ASP A 239 -6.72 5.47 14.51
C ASP A 239 -8.06 4.71 14.62
N LEU A 240 -8.15 3.52 14.02
CA LEU A 240 -9.32 2.65 14.15
C LEU A 240 -9.47 2.05 15.55
N PHE A 241 -8.35 1.75 16.24
CA PHE A 241 -8.29 1.08 17.54
C PHE A 241 -7.40 1.84 18.52
N PRO A 242 -7.86 2.98 19.09
CA PRO A 242 -7.05 3.79 19.98
C PRO A 242 -6.53 3.04 21.23
N GLU A 243 -7.25 2.02 21.69
CA GLU A 243 -6.86 1.15 22.81
C GLU A 243 -5.62 0.28 22.50
N LYS A 244 -5.28 0.12 21.23
CA LYS A 244 -4.10 -0.65 20.78
C LYS A 244 -2.81 0.18 20.71
N LYS A 245 -2.88 1.49 20.97
CA LYS A 245 -1.70 2.39 20.90
C LYS A 245 -0.58 2.00 21.84
N GLU A 246 -0.89 1.43 23.01
CA GLU A 246 0.14 0.99 23.93
C GLU A 246 0.98 -0.17 23.36
N LYS A 247 0.35 -1.06 22.61
CA LYS A 247 1.01 -2.20 21.95
C LYS A 247 1.78 -1.80 20.70
N TRP A 248 1.16 -1.02 19.82
CA TRP A 248 1.63 -0.79 18.45
C TRP A 248 2.34 0.56 18.23
N GLY A 249 2.34 1.46 19.20
CA GLY A 249 2.97 2.77 19.13
C GLY A 249 4.39 2.83 19.73
N LYS A 250 4.97 1.68 20.05
CA LYS A 250 6.35 1.52 20.58
C LYS A 250 7.28 1.12 19.46
#